data_4d6ceed69b5bee67daf680e37627732a
#
_entry.id   4d6ceed69b5bee67daf680e37627732a
#
_cell.length_a   1.000
_cell.length_b   1.000
_cell.length_c   1.000
_cell.angle_alpha   90.00
_cell.angle_beta   90.00
_cell.angle_gamma   90.00
#
_symmetry.space_group_name_H-M   'P 1'
#
loop_
_entity.id
_entity.type
_entity.pdbx_description
1 polymer ?
#
loop_
_entity_poly.entity_id
_entity_poly.type
_entity_poly.pdbx_seq_one_letter_code
_entity_poly.pdbx_strand_id
1 'polypeptide(L)'
;MAKTKGDMFLDLFENTINRTRIEDAMYIGIVVNMSPIRIKIGELILEEEDFTINPYLLPWREYCDGLTKPGGSPTHTHGMVYLDHPCKFKLGSEVTCYGMNWDDSGKTYQNYLVLEVIKI
;
A
#
# COMPACT_ATOMS: atom_id res chain seq x y z
N MET A 1 4.37 39.63 -19.52
CA MET A 1 4.27 40.50 -18.35
C MET A 1 5.27 40.06 -17.28
N ALA A 2 6.11 40.97 -16.82
CA ALA A 2 7.12 40.66 -15.82
C ALA A 2 6.45 40.41 -14.46
N LYS A 3 6.84 39.35 -13.77
CA LYS A 3 6.35 39.06 -12.43
C LYS A 3 6.93 40.05 -11.42
N THR A 4 6.11 40.47 -10.48
CA THR A 4 6.56 41.26 -9.34
C THR A 4 7.33 40.39 -8.35
N LYS A 5 8.04 41.01 -7.41
CA LYS A 5 8.73 40.28 -6.34
C LYS A 5 7.75 39.49 -5.48
N GLY A 6 6.54 40.01 -5.24
CA GLY A 6 5.48 39.30 -4.50
C GLY A 6 5.01 38.05 -5.23
N ASP A 7 4.83 38.14 -6.56
CA ASP A 7 4.42 37.00 -7.38
C ASP A 7 5.50 35.91 -7.39
N MET A 8 6.76 36.29 -7.47
CA MET A 8 7.88 35.34 -7.42
C MET A 8 7.96 34.64 -6.08
N PHE A 9 7.69 35.34 -4.97
CA PHE A 9 7.67 34.77 -3.64
C PHE A 9 6.52 33.76 -3.50
N LEU A 10 5.33 34.10 -3.99
CA LEU A 10 4.17 33.20 -3.96
C LEU A 10 4.41 31.94 -4.78
N ASP A 11 5.00 32.06 -5.97
CA ASP A 11 5.35 30.93 -6.80
C ASP A 11 6.33 29.99 -6.08
N LEU A 12 7.35 30.57 -5.44
CA LEU A 12 8.33 29.79 -4.68
C LEU A 12 7.68 29.06 -3.50
N PHE A 13 6.78 29.75 -2.80
CA PHE A 13 6.05 29.19 -1.66
C PHE A 13 5.14 28.05 -2.09
N GLU A 14 4.38 28.23 -3.17
CA GLU A 14 3.53 27.17 -3.74
C GLU A 14 4.36 25.98 -4.20
N ASN A 15 5.48 26.19 -4.85
CA ASN A 15 6.37 25.11 -5.27
C ASN A 15 6.92 24.34 -4.07
N THR A 16 7.24 25.03 -2.98
CA THR A 16 7.73 24.38 -1.76
C THR A 16 6.62 23.51 -1.12
N ILE A 17 5.40 24.02 -1.05
CA ILE A 17 4.26 23.27 -0.55
C ILE A 17 3.99 22.06 -1.43
N ASN A 18 3.95 22.24 -2.75
CA ASN A 18 3.69 21.15 -3.69
C ASN A 18 4.73 20.04 -3.62
N ARG A 19 5.99 20.37 -3.31
CA ARG A 19 7.05 19.37 -3.13
C ARG A 19 6.86 18.50 -1.90
N THR A 20 6.18 18.99 -0.87
CA THR A 20 5.94 18.25 0.36
C THR A 20 4.63 17.48 0.34
N ARG A 21 3.81 17.68 -0.68
CA ARG A 21 2.52 16.98 -0.82
C ARG A 21 2.67 15.80 -1.77
N ILE A 22 2.01 14.71 -1.42
CA ILE A 22 1.85 13.56 -2.30
C ILE A 22 0.84 13.96 -3.37
N GLU A 23 1.19 13.79 -4.63
CA GLU A 23 0.22 13.89 -5.72
C GLU A 23 -0.55 12.57 -5.82
N ASP A 24 -1.84 12.65 -6.14
CA ASP A 24 -2.66 11.46 -6.37
C ASP A 24 -2.15 10.76 -7.62
N ALA A 25 -1.36 9.73 -7.43
CA ALA A 25 -0.70 9.01 -8.52
C ALA A 25 -0.28 7.61 -8.08
N MET A 26 -0.02 6.78 -9.07
CA MET A 26 0.54 5.45 -8.85
C MET A 26 2.05 5.53 -8.83
N TYR A 27 2.65 4.86 -7.88
CA TYR A 27 4.10 4.77 -7.71
C TYR A 27 4.52 3.32 -7.61
N ILE A 28 5.78 3.06 -7.93
CA ILE A 28 6.40 1.76 -7.69
C ILE A 28 7.30 1.89 -6.48
N GLY A 29 7.04 1.09 -5.47
CA GLY A 29 7.84 1.02 -4.26
C GLY A 29 8.63 -0.27 -4.19
N ILE A 30 9.72 -0.24 -3.45
CA ILE A 30 10.56 -1.41 -3.19
C ILE A 30 10.53 -1.68 -1.69
N VAL A 31 10.28 -2.92 -1.31
CA VAL A 31 10.30 -3.33 0.10
C VAL A 31 11.75 -3.38 0.55
N VAL A 32 12.13 -2.47 1.45
CA VAL A 32 13.51 -2.34 1.94
C VAL A 32 13.69 -2.87 3.34
N ASN A 33 12.63 -3.18 4.05
CA ASN A 33 12.66 -3.81 5.36
C ASN A 33 11.36 -4.58 5.60
N MET A 34 11.42 -5.68 6.31
CA MET A 34 10.23 -6.54 6.53
C MET A 34 9.69 -6.48 7.95
N SER A 35 10.50 -6.15 8.93
CA SER A 35 10.07 -6.11 10.33
C SER A 35 10.78 -4.98 11.09
N PRO A 36 10.18 -3.77 11.18
CA PRO A 36 8.90 -3.37 10.58
C PRO A 36 8.98 -3.24 9.07
N ILE A 37 7.83 -3.25 8.41
CA ILE A 37 7.78 -3.10 6.96
C ILE A 37 8.11 -1.66 6.59
N ARG A 38 9.06 -1.49 5.67
CA ARG A 38 9.44 -0.21 5.07
C ARG A 38 9.47 -0.32 3.57
N ILE A 39 8.95 0.68 2.91
CA ILE A 39 8.84 0.72 1.46
C ILE A 39 9.49 2.02 0.96
N LYS A 40 10.38 1.89 -0.02
CA LYS A 40 11.08 3.01 -0.61
C LYS A 40 10.44 3.39 -1.95
N ILE A 41 10.04 4.65 -2.08
CA ILE A 41 9.58 5.23 -3.34
C ILE A 41 10.54 6.35 -3.70
N GLY A 42 11.35 6.16 -4.75
CA GLY A 42 12.42 7.11 -5.08
C GLY A 42 13.37 7.29 -3.92
N GLU A 43 13.49 8.50 -3.39
CA GLU A 43 14.33 8.81 -2.24
C GLU A 43 13.56 8.75 -0.91
N LEU A 44 12.25 8.56 -0.96
CA LEU A 44 11.39 8.56 0.21
C LEU A 44 11.24 7.16 0.78
N ILE A 45 11.48 7.03 2.08
CA ILE A 45 11.25 5.78 2.81
C ILE A 45 9.97 5.92 3.63
N LEU A 46 9.00 5.05 3.33
CA LEU A 46 7.73 5.03 4.04
C LEU A 46 7.82 4.10 5.25
N GLU A 47 7.44 4.63 6.40
CA GLU A 47 7.27 3.85 7.64
C GLU A 47 5.82 3.34 7.72
N GLU A 48 5.54 2.51 8.72
CA GLU A 48 4.21 1.88 8.86
C GLU A 48 3.05 2.88 8.96
N GLU A 49 3.28 4.05 9.56
CA GLU A 49 2.27 5.10 9.66
C GLU A 49 2.01 5.83 8.35
N ASP A 50 2.87 5.65 7.35
CA ASP A 50 2.78 6.37 6.06
C ASP A 50 1.99 5.62 5.01
N PHE A 51 1.66 4.35 5.25
CA PHE A 51 0.97 3.54 4.26
C PHE A 51 -0.03 2.59 4.89
N THR A 52 -0.96 2.16 4.05
CA THR A 52 -1.92 1.10 4.37
C THR A 52 -1.74 0.00 3.34
N ILE A 53 -1.59 -1.22 3.78
CA ILE A 53 -1.36 -2.37 2.89
C ILE A 53 -2.69 -3.09 2.63
N ASN A 54 -2.93 -3.46 1.37
CA ASN A 54 -4.00 -4.38 1.04
C ASN A 54 -3.84 -5.65 1.88
N PRO A 55 -4.80 -5.99 2.72
CA PRO A 55 -4.66 -7.11 3.67
C PRO A 55 -4.41 -8.46 3.00
N TYR A 56 -4.78 -8.62 1.74
CA TYR A 56 -4.52 -9.85 0.99
C TYR A 56 -3.06 -10.02 0.57
N LEU A 57 -2.24 -8.99 0.73
CA LEU A 57 -0.78 -9.09 0.52
C LEU A 57 -0.05 -9.60 1.77
N LEU A 58 -0.66 -9.44 2.92
CA LEU A 58 -0.15 -9.93 4.20
C LEU A 58 -0.61 -11.38 4.42
N PRO A 59 -0.02 -12.11 5.37
CA PRO A 59 -0.52 -13.44 5.69
C PRO A 59 -1.99 -13.40 6.10
N TRP A 60 -2.81 -14.25 5.50
CA TRP A 60 -4.22 -14.33 5.83
C TRP A 60 -4.74 -15.74 5.68
N ARG A 61 -5.85 -16.03 6.35
CA ARG A 61 -6.47 -17.34 6.34
C ARG A 61 -7.82 -17.26 5.65
N GLU A 62 -7.99 -18.10 4.64
CA GLU A 62 -9.24 -18.24 3.93
C GLU A 62 -10.02 -19.40 4.50
N TYR A 63 -11.26 -19.14 4.89
CA TYR A 63 -12.18 -20.16 5.34
C TYR A 63 -13.12 -20.50 4.20
N CYS A 64 -13.09 -21.77 3.79
CA CYS A 64 -14.00 -22.27 2.77
C CYS A 64 -15.09 -23.07 3.47
N ASP A 65 -16.35 -22.84 3.10
CA ASP A 65 -17.45 -23.71 3.45
C ASP A 65 -17.22 -25.01 2.71
N GLY A 66 -16.49 -25.89 3.38
CA GLY A 66 -15.94 -27.04 2.67
C GLY A 66 -16.86 -28.23 2.68
N LEU A 67 -17.74 -28.25 1.74
CA LEU A 67 -18.22 -29.50 1.24
C LEU A 67 -17.20 -30.02 0.25
N THR A 68 -16.18 -30.71 0.75
CA THR A 68 -15.38 -31.53 -0.14
C THR A 68 -16.30 -32.61 -0.73
N LYS A 69 -16.13 -32.88 -2.02
CA LYS A 69 -16.88 -33.95 -2.66
C LYS A 69 -16.76 -35.23 -1.83
N PRO A 70 -17.88 -35.87 -1.52
CA PRO A 70 -17.81 -37.14 -0.82
C PRO A 70 -16.99 -38.12 -1.64
N GLY A 71 -16.02 -38.72 -1.00
CA GLY A 71 -15.15 -39.71 -1.62
C GLY A 71 -14.91 -40.87 -0.66
N GLY A 72 -14.77 -42.06 -1.19
CA GLY A 72 -14.51 -43.24 -0.41
C GLY A 72 -15.75 -43.83 0.24
N SER A 73 -15.54 -44.87 1.01
CA SER A 73 -16.62 -45.57 1.74
C SER A 73 -16.16 -45.80 3.18
N PRO A 74 -16.87 -45.29 4.19
CA PRO A 74 -18.11 -44.54 4.08
C PRO A 74 -17.85 -43.11 3.59
N THR A 75 -18.84 -42.58 2.90
CA THR A 75 -18.82 -41.20 2.46
C THR A 75 -18.91 -40.24 3.65
N HIS A 76 -18.00 -39.30 3.75
CA HIS A 76 -18.07 -38.27 4.78
C HIS A 76 -17.70 -36.92 4.20
N THR A 77 -18.31 -35.88 4.76
CA THR A 77 -18.03 -34.51 4.43
C THR A 77 -17.25 -33.89 5.57
N HIS A 78 -16.23 -33.13 5.22
CA HIS A 78 -15.49 -32.33 6.19
C HIS A 78 -16.20 -31.01 6.41
N GLY A 79 -16.18 -30.51 7.62
CA GLY A 79 -16.70 -29.20 7.93
C GLY A 79 -15.85 -28.07 7.33
N MET A 80 -15.57 -27.07 8.12
CA MET A 80 -14.82 -25.91 7.65
C MET A 80 -13.38 -26.29 7.29
N VAL A 81 -12.98 -25.96 6.06
CA VAL A 81 -11.60 -26.07 5.57
C VAL A 81 -11.03 -24.68 5.48
N TYR A 82 -9.78 -24.53 5.81
CA TYR A 82 -9.09 -23.25 5.67
C TYR A 82 -7.78 -23.41 4.90
N LEU A 83 -7.40 -22.32 4.21
CA LEU A 83 -6.14 -22.20 3.50
C LEU A 83 -5.38 -21.03 4.09
N ASP A 84 -4.11 -21.25 4.43
CA ASP A 84 -3.24 -20.18 4.88
C ASP A 84 -2.50 -19.61 3.69
N HIS A 85 -2.68 -18.31 3.46
CA HIS A 85 -1.96 -17.57 2.44
C HIS A 85 -0.77 -16.87 3.09
N PRO A 86 0.45 -17.10 2.60
CA PRO A 86 1.63 -16.42 3.14
C PRO A 86 1.70 -14.98 2.65
N CYS A 87 2.61 -14.20 3.24
CA CYS A 87 2.92 -12.87 2.75
C CYS A 87 3.37 -12.94 1.29
N LYS A 88 2.78 -12.11 0.44
CA LYS A 88 3.06 -12.12 -1.00
C LYS A 88 4.33 -11.38 -1.39
N PHE A 89 4.87 -10.58 -0.50
CA PHE A 89 6.11 -9.84 -0.78
C PHE A 89 7.21 -10.23 0.18
N LYS A 90 8.43 -9.93 -0.22
CA LYS A 90 9.64 -10.15 0.55
C LYS A 90 10.57 -8.95 0.38
N LEU A 91 11.69 -8.97 1.07
CA LEU A 91 12.72 -7.95 0.90
C LEU A 91 13.12 -7.86 -0.58
N GLY A 92 13.07 -6.67 -1.15
CA GLY A 92 13.37 -6.43 -2.54
C GLY A 92 12.18 -6.53 -3.49
N SER A 93 11.02 -6.96 -3.03
CA SER A 93 9.81 -6.99 -3.86
C SER A 93 9.41 -5.60 -4.33
N GLU A 94 8.95 -5.51 -5.57
CA GLU A 94 8.37 -4.30 -6.11
C GLU A 94 6.86 -4.33 -5.95
N VAL A 95 6.30 -3.24 -5.42
CA VAL A 95 4.87 -3.12 -5.13
C VAL A 95 4.32 -1.86 -5.77
N THR A 96 3.06 -1.91 -6.19
CA THR A 96 2.36 -0.70 -6.62
C THR A 96 1.76 0.00 -5.42
N CYS A 97 2.01 1.31 -5.35
CA CYS A 97 1.50 2.16 -4.29
C CYS A 97 0.70 3.29 -4.91
N TYR A 98 -0.46 3.58 -4.37
CA TYR A 98 -1.24 4.74 -4.75
C TYR A 98 -1.08 5.80 -3.68
N GLY A 99 -0.50 6.94 -4.05
CA GLY A 99 -0.36 8.10 -3.17
C GLY A 99 -1.63 8.92 -3.17
N MET A 100 -2.10 9.31 -2.01
CA MET A 100 -3.30 10.11 -1.87
C MET A 100 -3.17 11.14 -0.76
N ASN A 101 -3.82 12.28 -0.99
CA ASN A 101 -4.02 13.30 0.02
C ASN A 101 -5.51 13.31 0.37
N TRP A 102 -5.81 13.49 1.64
CA TRP A 102 -7.19 13.64 2.07
C TRP A 102 -7.27 14.62 3.23
N ASP A 103 -8.38 15.35 3.29
CA ASP A 103 -8.61 16.37 4.29
C ASP A 103 -9.62 15.89 5.31
N ASP A 104 -9.31 16.14 6.58
CA ASP A 104 -10.21 15.87 7.68
C ASP A 104 -10.04 16.96 8.74
N SER A 105 -11.15 17.61 9.10
CA SER A 105 -11.18 18.64 10.14
C SER A 105 -10.15 19.75 9.95
N GLY A 106 -9.94 20.18 8.71
CA GLY A 106 -9.02 21.25 8.36
C GLY A 106 -7.55 20.84 8.31
N LYS A 107 -7.26 19.54 8.44
CA LYS A 107 -5.91 19.01 8.29
C LYS A 107 -5.82 18.18 7.02
N THR A 108 -4.68 18.31 6.34
CA THR A 108 -4.36 17.47 5.17
C THR A 108 -3.47 16.31 5.61
N TYR A 109 -3.92 15.11 5.30
CA TYR A 109 -3.18 13.89 5.55
C TYR A 109 -2.65 13.34 4.24
N GLN A 110 -1.47 12.71 4.32
CA GLN A 110 -0.85 12.04 3.20
C GLN A 110 -0.68 10.58 3.55
N ASN A 111 -1.11 9.70 2.64
CA ASN A 111 -1.01 8.27 2.84
C ASN A 111 -0.78 7.57 1.50
N TYR A 112 -0.17 6.40 1.57
CA TYR A 112 0.01 5.53 0.42
C TYR A 112 -0.77 4.24 0.65
N LEU A 113 -1.43 3.77 -0.41
CA LEU A 113 -2.08 2.46 -0.40
C LEU A 113 -1.19 1.49 -1.16
N VAL A 114 -0.75 0.44 -0.49
CA VAL A 114 0.02 -0.64 -1.13
C VAL A 114 -0.98 -1.64 -1.68
N LEU A 115 -1.12 -1.70 -2.98
CA LEU A 115 -2.22 -2.39 -3.66
C LEU A 115 -1.85 -3.77 -4.15
N GLU A 116 -0.67 -3.95 -4.72
CA GLU A 116 -0.30 -5.17 -5.43
C GLU A 116 1.20 -5.37 -5.44
N VAL A 117 1.62 -6.63 -5.54
CA VAL A 117 3.02 -7.00 -5.80
C VAL A 117 3.18 -7.18 -7.31
N ILE A 118 4.10 -6.45 -7.91
CA ILE A 118 4.37 -6.53 -9.34
C ILE A 118 5.62 -7.33 -9.68
N LYS A 119 6.51 -7.45 -8.72
CA LYS A 119 7.73 -8.26 -8.90
C LYS A 119 8.24 -8.73 -7.54
N ILE A 120 8.46 -9.99 -7.46
CA ILE A 120 8.96 -10.65 -6.25
C ILE A 120 10.50 -10.68 -6.23
#